data_e9c6852ef40983dc0bd90875414d875e
#
_entry.id   e9c6852ef40983dc0bd90875414d875e
#
_cell.length_a   1.000
_cell.length_b   1.000
_cell.length_c   1.000
_cell.angle_alpha   90.00
_cell.angle_beta   90.00
_cell.angle_gamma   90.00
#
_symmetry.space_group_name_H-M   'P 1'
#
loop_
_entity.id
_entity.type
_entity.pdbx_description
1 polymer ?
#
loop_
_entity_poly.entity_id
_entity_poly.type
_entity_poly.pdbx_seq_one_letter_code
_entity_poly.pdbx_strand_id
1 'polypeptide(L)'
;MILFEWLNFREGRAFIDKIVSVSTRLGIHPDSLMAVLWIESEFNRKAVNPISGAFGLIQCLPSTLRGLGLTRWQVERMSGTEQLEKVVYPYLKPYAGKMHRPIDVYLAVFYPLAVGENDNYLIAKSGQTAYRWNKLIDTRYGDDDGRLEVFDIRFYLNTRIWQAVRRHRKDARFKFKICDCYEPNLF
;
A
#
# COMPACT_ATOMS: atom_id res chain seq x y z
N MET A 1 -11.26 -13.12 -6.72
CA MET A 1 -10.22 -12.87 -7.76
C MET A 1 -9.22 -11.94 -7.13
N ILE A 2 -7.95 -12.18 -7.24
CA ILE A 2 -6.91 -11.30 -6.68
C ILE A 2 -6.63 -10.22 -7.72
N LEU A 3 -6.93 -8.96 -7.38
CA LEU A 3 -6.95 -7.83 -8.30
C LEU A 3 -5.66 -7.64 -9.10
N PHE A 4 -4.51 -7.87 -8.48
CA PHE A 4 -3.19 -7.64 -9.06
C PHE A 4 -2.43 -8.94 -9.37
N GLU A 5 -3.07 -10.09 -9.37
CA GLU A 5 -2.39 -11.36 -9.67
C GLU A 5 -1.62 -11.30 -11.00
N TRP A 6 -2.18 -10.63 -12.00
CA TRP A 6 -1.57 -10.43 -13.31
C TRP A 6 -0.40 -9.43 -13.32
N LEU A 7 -0.30 -8.54 -12.31
CA LEU A 7 0.82 -7.60 -12.18
C LEU A 7 2.07 -8.28 -11.59
N ASN A 8 1.92 -9.44 -11.00
CA ASN A 8 2.97 -10.06 -10.22
C ASN A 8 3.73 -11.18 -10.97
N PHE A 9 4.00 -11.00 -12.25
CA PHE A 9 4.81 -11.97 -13.01
C PHE A 9 6.27 -12.04 -12.58
N ARG A 10 6.75 -11.06 -11.82
CA ARG A 10 8.16 -10.99 -11.41
C ARG A 10 8.50 -11.99 -10.31
N GLU A 11 7.57 -12.26 -9.40
CA GLU A 11 7.79 -13.06 -8.19
C GLU A 11 7.12 -14.45 -8.25
N GLY A 12 6.22 -14.67 -9.24
CA GLY A 12 5.59 -15.96 -9.48
C GLY A 12 4.49 -16.36 -8.49
N ARG A 13 3.95 -17.57 -8.67
CA ARG A 13 2.79 -18.10 -7.89
C ARG A 13 3.06 -18.13 -6.38
N ALA A 14 4.26 -18.50 -5.96
CA ALA A 14 4.61 -18.57 -4.54
C ALA A 14 4.46 -17.24 -3.80
N PHE A 15 4.66 -16.12 -4.50
CA PHE A 15 4.46 -14.79 -3.93
C PHE A 15 2.98 -14.49 -3.70
N ILE A 16 2.11 -14.85 -4.66
CA ILE A 16 0.65 -14.70 -4.53
C ILE A 16 0.13 -15.55 -3.36
N ASP A 17 0.55 -16.81 -3.28
CA ASP A 17 0.14 -17.70 -2.19
C ASP A 17 0.59 -17.16 -0.83
N LYS A 18 1.78 -16.54 -0.76
CA LYS A 18 2.27 -15.87 0.44
C LYS A 18 1.45 -14.61 0.77
N ILE A 19 1.04 -13.80 -0.21
CA ILE A 19 0.14 -12.66 0.03
C ILE A 19 -1.17 -13.14 0.65
N VAL A 20 -1.80 -14.18 0.07
CA VAL A 20 -3.04 -14.77 0.61
C VAL A 20 -2.84 -15.22 2.05
N SER A 21 -1.78 -15.98 2.33
CA SER A 21 -1.45 -16.47 3.67
C SER A 21 -1.27 -15.33 4.69
N VAL A 22 -0.48 -14.31 4.34
CA VAL A 22 -0.24 -13.14 5.21
C VAL A 22 -1.53 -12.35 5.45
N SER A 23 -2.32 -12.12 4.40
CA SER A 23 -3.59 -11.40 4.49
C SER A 23 -4.59 -12.12 5.39
N THR A 24 -4.72 -13.44 5.24
CA THR A 24 -5.60 -14.26 6.10
C THR A 24 -5.19 -14.15 7.58
N ARG A 25 -3.90 -14.21 7.87
CA ARG A 25 -3.37 -14.09 9.25
C ARG A 25 -3.57 -12.68 9.84
N LEU A 26 -3.63 -11.65 8.99
CA LEU A 26 -3.91 -10.27 9.39
C LEU A 26 -5.41 -9.96 9.46
N GLY A 27 -6.28 -10.84 8.95
CA GLY A 27 -7.71 -10.61 8.86
C GLY A 27 -8.10 -9.55 7.82
N ILE A 28 -7.31 -9.40 6.75
CA ILE A 28 -7.55 -8.42 5.68
C ILE A 28 -7.75 -9.10 4.33
N HIS A 29 -8.37 -8.39 3.38
CA HIS A 29 -8.52 -8.92 2.02
C HIS A 29 -7.16 -8.89 1.28
N PRO A 30 -6.78 -9.95 0.53
CA PRO A 30 -5.52 -9.99 -0.22
C PRO A 30 -5.33 -8.82 -1.20
N ASP A 31 -6.41 -8.38 -1.87
CA ASP A 31 -6.34 -7.24 -2.79
C ASP A 31 -5.96 -5.94 -2.08
N SER A 32 -6.38 -5.74 -0.83
CA SER A 32 -5.99 -4.57 -0.02
C SER A 32 -4.49 -4.55 0.24
N LEU A 33 -3.91 -5.70 0.60
CA LEU A 33 -2.47 -5.82 0.79
C LEU A 33 -1.72 -5.61 -0.54
N MET A 34 -2.20 -6.21 -1.63
CA MET A 34 -1.59 -6.04 -2.96
C MET A 34 -1.62 -4.58 -3.42
N ALA A 35 -2.72 -3.86 -3.17
CA ALA A 35 -2.83 -2.44 -3.50
C ALA A 35 -1.78 -1.60 -2.75
N VAL A 36 -1.56 -1.87 -1.46
CA VAL A 36 -0.51 -1.21 -0.68
C VAL A 36 0.87 -1.51 -1.24
N LEU A 37 1.19 -2.79 -1.50
CA LEU A 37 2.48 -3.17 -2.07
C LEU A 37 2.73 -2.52 -3.45
N TRP A 38 1.67 -2.37 -4.25
CA TRP A 38 1.75 -1.66 -5.52
C TRP A 38 2.06 -0.17 -5.33
N ILE A 39 1.32 0.51 -4.47
CA ILE A 39 1.50 1.96 -4.22
C ILE A 39 2.91 2.25 -3.70
N GLU A 40 3.43 1.43 -2.79
CA GLU A 40 4.71 1.64 -2.13
C GLU A 40 5.91 1.32 -3.02
N SER A 41 5.83 0.26 -3.81
CA SER A 41 7.02 -0.27 -4.50
C SER A 41 6.77 -0.82 -5.90
N GLU A 42 5.53 -0.82 -6.39
CA GLU A 42 5.14 -1.55 -7.62
C GLU A 42 5.60 -3.03 -7.56
N PHE A 43 5.49 -3.66 -6.40
CA PHE A 43 6.01 -5.01 -6.09
C PHE A 43 7.53 -5.15 -6.21
N ASN A 44 8.29 -4.07 -6.31
CA ASN A 44 9.74 -4.13 -6.35
C ASN A 44 10.32 -4.27 -4.94
N ARG A 45 10.68 -5.49 -4.56
CA ARG A 45 11.30 -5.81 -3.26
C ARG A 45 12.64 -5.09 -3.00
N LYS A 46 13.24 -4.49 -4.03
CA LYS A 46 14.48 -3.70 -3.93
C LYS A 46 14.25 -2.20 -4.12
N ALA A 47 12.99 -1.75 -4.13
CA ALA A 47 12.69 -0.32 -4.23
C ALA A 47 13.35 0.47 -3.10
N VAL A 48 13.93 1.61 -3.45
CA VAL A 48 14.59 2.54 -2.52
C VAL A 48 14.01 3.93 -2.75
N ASN A 49 13.57 4.57 -1.69
CA ASN A 49 13.31 6.01 -1.72
C ASN A 49 14.62 6.75 -1.46
N PRO A 50 15.17 7.51 -2.41
CA PRO A 50 16.48 8.14 -2.27
C PRO A 50 16.50 9.27 -1.24
N ILE A 51 15.35 9.83 -0.87
CA ILE A 51 15.23 10.94 0.07
C ILE A 51 15.14 10.41 1.50
N SER A 52 14.21 9.47 1.74
CA SER A 52 13.95 8.96 3.10
C SER A 52 14.79 7.72 3.46
N GLY A 53 15.38 7.06 2.46
CA GLY A 53 16.03 5.76 2.62
C GLY A 53 15.05 4.61 2.87
N ALA A 54 13.74 4.83 2.71
CA ALA A 54 12.74 3.79 2.81
C ALA A 54 13.01 2.68 1.79
N PHE A 55 12.77 1.41 2.18
CA PHE A 55 13.22 0.26 1.42
C PHE A 55 12.20 -0.87 1.39
N GLY A 56 12.19 -1.61 0.28
CA GLY A 56 11.48 -2.88 0.11
C GLY A 56 10.00 -2.73 -0.24
N LEU A 57 9.25 -3.83 -0.10
CA LEU A 57 7.89 -3.97 -0.58
C LEU A 57 6.91 -2.93 0.00
N ILE A 58 7.06 -2.55 1.28
CA ILE A 58 6.21 -1.56 1.96
C ILE A 58 6.99 -0.30 2.38
N GLN A 59 8.12 -0.04 1.74
CA GLN A 59 8.92 1.16 1.95
C GLN A 59 9.21 1.46 3.45
N CYS A 60 9.68 0.43 4.17
CA CYS A 60 10.06 0.60 5.57
C CYS A 60 11.24 1.57 5.73
N LEU A 61 11.10 2.52 6.65
CA LEU A 61 12.23 3.36 7.07
C LEU A 61 13.32 2.53 7.77
N PRO A 62 14.59 2.96 7.73
CA PRO A 62 15.67 2.27 8.44
C PRO A 62 15.41 2.10 9.94
N SER A 63 14.74 3.07 10.59
CA SER A 63 14.33 2.98 12.00
C SER A 63 13.30 1.87 12.21
N THR A 64 12.33 1.74 11.31
CA THR A 64 11.31 0.69 11.35
C THR A 64 11.93 -0.69 11.21
N LEU A 65 12.86 -0.87 10.27
CA LEU A 65 13.57 -2.14 10.11
C LEU A 65 14.33 -2.52 11.38
N ARG A 66 15.01 -1.55 12.01
CA ARG A 66 15.69 -1.79 13.32
C ARG A 66 14.71 -2.21 14.41
N GLY A 67 13.53 -1.59 14.45
CA GLY A 67 12.46 -1.98 15.38
C GLY A 67 11.96 -3.42 15.17
N LEU A 68 12.06 -3.94 13.93
CA LEU A 68 11.79 -5.33 13.60
C LEU A 68 13.00 -6.28 13.82
N GLY A 69 14.11 -5.75 14.33
CA GLY A 69 15.35 -6.53 14.51
C GLY A 69 16.10 -6.81 13.21
N LEU A 70 15.83 -6.04 12.15
CA LEU A 70 16.39 -6.24 10.82
C LEU A 70 17.28 -5.08 10.39
N THR A 71 18.30 -5.41 9.61
CA THR A 71 19.11 -4.43 8.88
C THR A 71 18.64 -4.35 7.43
N ARG A 72 18.87 -3.20 6.78
CA ARG A 72 18.60 -3.05 5.33
C ARG A 72 19.32 -4.14 4.51
N TRP A 73 20.57 -4.45 4.85
CA TRP A 73 21.35 -5.48 4.17
C TRP A 73 20.70 -6.87 4.22
N GLN A 74 20.10 -7.24 5.35
CA GLN A 74 19.34 -8.49 5.46
C GLN A 74 18.09 -8.47 4.57
N VAL A 75 17.32 -7.37 4.60
CA VAL A 75 16.09 -7.24 3.81
C VAL A 75 16.38 -7.22 2.31
N GLU A 76 17.49 -6.62 1.88
CA GLU A 76 17.90 -6.56 0.47
C GLU A 76 18.15 -7.96 -0.13
N ARG A 77 18.60 -8.90 0.68
CA ARG A 77 18.85 -10.30 0.29
C ARG A 77 17.62 -11.19 0.33
N MET A 78 16.55 -10.75 0.97
CA MET A 78 15.29 -11.49 1.04
C MET A 78 14.63 -11.57 -0.33
N SER A 79 14.02 -12.71 -0.64
CA SER A 79 13.02 -12.83 -1.70
C SER A 79 11.76 -12.02 -1.35
N GLY A 80 10.86 -11.83 -2.33
CA GLY A 80 9.59 -11.17 -2.06
C GLY A 80 8.75 -11.92 -1.01
N THR A 81 8.72 -13.24 -1.07
CA THR A 81 8.03 -14.09 -0.09
C THR A 81 8.62 -13.96 1.32
N GLU A 82 9.93 -13.84 1.43
CA GLU A 82 10.59 -13.61 2.73
C GLU A 82 10.31 -12.21 3.26
N GLN A 83 10.30 -11.17 2.42
CA GLN A 83 9.89 -9.83 2.86
C GLN A 83 8.45 -9.80 3.33
N LEU A 84 7.53 -10.50 2.65
CA LEU A 84 6.14 -10.64 3.12
C LEU A 84 6.06 -11.26 4.52
N GLU A 85 6.83 -12.30 4.78
CA GLU A 85 6.82 -13.01 6.07
C GLU A 85 7.56 -12.27 7.18
N LYS A 86 8.76 -11.76 6.89
CA LYS A 86 9.69 -11.25 7.92
C LYS A 86 9.62 -9.72 8.10
N VAL A 87 9.02 -8.99 7.15
CA VAL A 87 8.90 -7.52 7.21
C VAL A 87 7.43 -7.11 7.21
N VAL A 88 6.67 -7.45 6.16
CA VAL A 88 5.31 -6.97 5.97
C VAL A 88 4.37 -7.47 7.08
N TYR A 89 4.38 -8.77 7.33
CA TYR A 89 3.53 -9.36 8.38
C TYR A 89 3.83 -8.80 9.78
N PRO A 90 5.08 -8.81 10.28
CA PRO A 90 5.38 -8.26 11.61
C PRO A 90 5.08 -6.77 11.72
N TYR A 91 5.27 -6.00 10.65
CA TYR A 91 4.96 -4.58 10.61
C TYR A 91 3.45 -4.31 10.76
N LEU A 92 2.61 -5.05 10.02
CA LEU A 92 1.15 -4.86 10.03
C LEU A 92 0.45 -5.57 11.20
N LYS A 93 1.07 -6.58 11.81
CA LYS A 93 0.48 -7.38 12.88
C LYS A 93 -0.08 -6.57 14.06
N PRO A 94 0.54 -5.48 14.54
CA PRO A 94 0.00 -4.65 15.62
C PRO A 94 -1.35 -4.02 15.29
N TYR A 95 -1.71 -3.91 14.00
CA TYR A 95 -2.97 -3.34 13.51
C TYR A 95 -3.99 -4.40 13.13
N ALA A 96 -3.65 -5.69 13.23
CA ALA A 96 -4.60 -6.78 13.00
C ALA A 96 -5.84 -6.60 13.90
N GLY A 97 -7.04 -6.82 13.31
CA GLY A 97 -8.30 -6.57 14.00
C GLY A 97 -8.75 -5.10 14.08
N LYS A 98 -7.95 -4.15 13.56
CA LYS A 98 -8.31 -2.73 13.41
C LYS A 98 -8.42 -2.30 11.95
N MET A 99 -7.87 -3.07 11.03
CA MET A 99 -7.90 -2.81 9.59
C MET A 99 -9.18 -3.38 8.98
N HIS A 100 -10.32 -2.69 9.18
CA HIS A 100 -11.64 -3.15 8.72
C HIS A 100 -11.94 -2.77 7.28
N ARG A 101 -11.35 -1.69 6.80
CA ARG A 101 -11.50 -1.19 5.43
C ARG A 101 -10.19 -1.33 4.67
N PRO A 102 -10.21 -1.46 3.35
CA PRO A 102 -9.00 -1.48 2.53
C PRO A 102 -8.08 -0.28 2.80
N ILE A 103 -8.64 0.92 3.02
CA ILE A 103 -7.88 2.13 3.36
C ILE A 103 -7.07 1.96 4.65
N ASP A 104 -7.57 1.24 5.64
CA ASP A 104 -6.90 1.06 6.94
C ASP A 104 -5.57 0.32 6.78
N VAL A 105 -5.45 -0.58 5.77
CA VAL A 105 -4.19 -1.27 5.48
C VAL A 105 -3.12 -0.28 4.98
N TYR A 106 -3.50 0.68 4.15
CA TYR A 106 -2.59 1.74 3.71
C TYR A 106 -2.27 2.71 4.85
N LEU A 107 -3.27 3.10 5.64
CA LEU A 107 -3.07 3.99 6.79
C LEU A 107 -2.10 3.38 7.81
N ALA A 108 -2.11 2.05 8.00
CA ALA A 108 -1.14 1.39 8.87
C ALA A 108 0.33 1.60 8.41
N VAL A 109 0.56 1.85 7.12
CA VAL A 109 1.88 2.19 6.56
C VAL A 109 2.11 3.70 6.54
N PHE A 110 1.14 4.46 6.08
CA PHE A 110 1.26 5.90 5.82
C PHE A 110 1.13 6.76 7.09
N TYR A 111 0.07 6.53 7.88
CA TYR A 111 -0.22 7.28 9.10
C TYR A 111 -0.96 6.41 10.11
N PRO A 112 -0.25 5.59 10.89
CA PRO A 112 -0.85 4.56 11.75
C PRO A 112 -1.87 5.04 12.78
N LEU A 113 -1.82 6.31 13.18
CA LEU A 113 -2.79 6.90 14.12
C LEU A 113 -4.21 7.00 13.53
N ALA A 114 -4.35 6.98 12.20
CA ALA A 114 -5.63 7.07 11.51
C ALA A 114 -6.26 5.71 11.20
N VAL A 115 -5.66 4.60 11.61
CA VAL A 115 -6.21 3.25 11.37
C VAL A 115 -7.54 3.08 12.10
N GLY A 116 -8.62 2.81 11.34
CA GLY A 116 -9.97 2.66 11.86
C GLY A 116 -10.75 3.97 12.02
N GLU A 117 -10.12 5.12 11.76
CA GLU A 117 -10.77 6.42 11.83
C GLU A 117 -11.67 6.68 10.61
N ASN A 118 -12.66 7.57 10.77
CA ASN A 118 -13.57 7.94 9.68
C ASN A 118 -12.90 8.84 8.63
N ASP A 119 -13.61 9.09 7.53
CA ASP A 119 -13.09 9.85 6.40
C ASP A 119 -12.71 11.30 6.74
N ASN A 120 -13.36 11.92 7.73
CA ASN A 120 -13.11 13.29 8.16
C ASN A 120 -11.98 13.39 9.21
N TYR A 121 -11.28 12.29 9.49
CA TYR A 121 -10.15 12.32 10.42
C TYR A 121 -9.00 13.15 9.85
N LEU A 122 -8.64 14.22 10.56
CA LEU A 122 -7.59 15.16 10.14
C LEU A 122 -6.20 14.57 10.40
N ILE A 123 -5.45 14.34 9.33
CA ILE A 123 -4.05 13.89 9.36
C ILE A 123 -3.11 15.09 9.51
N ALA A 124 -3.33 16.15 8.70
CA ALA A 124 -2.53 17.36 8.74
C ALA A 124 -3.30 18.54 8.12
N LYS A 125 -2.88 19.76 8.44
CA LYS A 125 -3.45 21.01 7.85
C LYS A 125 -2.37 21.93 7.30
N SER A 126 -2.78 22.83 6.44
CA SER A 126 -1.92 23.90 5.87
C SER A 126 -1.09 24.57 6.97
N GLY A 127 0.19 24.83 6.66
CA GLY A 127 1.18 25.32 7.62
C GLY A 127 2.00 24.23 8.32
N GLN A 128 1.50 23.01 8.44
CA GLN A 128 2.23 21.89 9.05
C GLN A 128 3.20 21.23 8.06
N THR A 129 4.31 20.71 8.58
CA THR A 129 5.31 20.00 7.76
C THR A 129 4.73 18.76 7.08
N ALA A 130 3.94 17.98 7.78
CA ALA A 130 3.29 16.79 7.23
C ALA A 130 2.37 17.15 6.04
N TYR A 131 1.60 18.26 6.14
CA TYR A 131 0.80 18.76 5.02
C TYR A 131 1.68 19.18 3.84
N ARG A 132 2.73 19.99 4.06
CA ARG A 132 3.61 20.44 2.98
C ARG A 132 4.20 19.31 2.14
N TRP A 133 4.53 18.19 2.78
CA TRP A 133 5.10 17.02 2.10
C TRP A 133 4.05 16.23 1.31
N ASN A 134 2.78 16.34 1.70
CA ASN A 134 1.67 15.57 1.11
C ASN A 134 0.62 16.46 0.43
N LYS A 135 0.92 17.76 0.27
CA LYS A 135 -0.01 18.77 -0.28
C LYS A 135 -0.71 18.32 -1.58
N LEU A 136 0.02 17.62 -2.47
CA LEU A 136 -0.54 17.15 -3.73
C LEU A 136 -1.69 16.13 -3.55
N ILE A 137 -1.80 15.48 -2.41
CA ILE A 137 -2.90 14.58 -2.13
C ILE A 137 -4.18 15.39 -1.96
N ASP A 138 -4.17 16.45 -1.16
CA ASP A 138 -5.28 17.38 -1.01
C ASP A 138 -5.57 18.15 -2.33
N THR A 139 -4.59 18.89 -2.86
CA THR A 139 -4.82 19.82 -3.98
C THR A 139 -5.09 19.15 -5.33
N ARG A 140 -4.71 17.91 -5.54
CA ARG A 140 -4.87 17.20 -6.82
C ARG A 140 -5.86 16.05 -6.76
N TYR A 141 -6.02 15.44 -5.62
CA TYR A 141 -6.81 14.23 -5.43
C TYR A 141 -7.90 14.40 -4.38
N GLY A 142 -7.80 15.41 -3.54
CA GLY A 142 -8.78 15.81 -2.54
C GLY A 142 -9.65 16.98 -3.01
N ASP A 143 -10.12 17.78 -2.06
CA ASP A 143 -11.03 18.90 -2.28
C ASP A 143 -10.36 20.29 -2.20
N ASP A 144 -9.02 20.32 -2.04
CA ASP A 144 -8.18 21.55 -2.00
C ASP A 144 -8.60 22.54 -0.89
N ASP A 145 -9.04 22.03 0.25
CA ASP A 145 -9.49 22.84 1.40
C ASP A 145 -8.37 23.23 2.37
N GLY A 146 -7.15 22.75 2.12
CA GLY A 146 -5.96 22.97 2.96
C GLY A 146 -5.87 22.00 4.15
N ARG A 147 -6.64 20.92 4.12
CA ARG A 147 -6.66 19.83 5.10
C ARG A 147 -6.28 18.54 4.40
N LEU A 148 -5.51 17.70 5.04
CA LEU A 148 -5.24 16.35 4.58
C LEU A 148 -6.02 15.40 5.50
N GLU A 149 -7.06 14.81 4.98
CA GLU A 149 -7.95 13.92 5.70
C GLU A 149 -7.87 12.47 5.18
N VAL A 150 -8.46 11.53 5.88
CA VAL A 150 -8.54 10.13 5.41
C VAL A 150 -9.28 10.05 4.06
N PHE A 151 -10.27 10.90 3.84
CA PHE A 151 -10.98 11.04 2.56
C PHE A 151 -10.02 11.27 1.39
N ASP A 152 -9.09 12.24 1.50
CA ASP A 152 -8.14 12.57 0.44
C ASP A 152 -7.21 11.42 0.13
N ILE A 153 -6.73 10.74 1.18
CA ILE A 153 -5.90 9.54 1.04
C ILE A 153 -6.66 8.44 0.30
N ARG A 154 -7.92 8.21 0.64
CA ARG A 154 -8.77 7.21 0.00
C ARG A 154 -8.97 7.53 -1.48
N PHE A 155 -9.27 8.77 -1.81
CA PHE A 155 -9.46 9.20 -3.19
C PHE A 155 -8.15 9.11 -4.00
N TYR A 156 -7.03 9.53 -3.40
CA TYR A 156 -5.70 9.36 -3.99
C TYR A 156 -5.40 7.90 -4.33
N LEU A 157 -5.64 6.99 -3.39
CA LEU A 157 -5.37 5.56 -3.59
C LEU A 157 -6.25 4.98 -4.70
N ASN A 158 -7.55 5.23 -4.66
CA ASN A 158 -8.47 4.78 -5.70
C ASN A 158 -8.03 5.23 -7.08
N THR A 159 -7.65 6.51 -7.22
CA THR A 159 -7.16 7.06 -8.48
C THR A 159 -5.88 6.38 -8.95
N ARG A 160 -4.91 6.16 -8.05
CA ARG A 160 -3.65 5.49 -8.39
C ARG A 160 -3.86 4.04 -8.82
N ILE A 161 -4.70 3.30 -8.11
CA ILE A 161 -5.03 1.92 -8.45
C ILE A 161 -5.76 1.86 -9.79
N TRP A 162 -6.76 2.73 -9.99
CA TRP A 162 -7.48 2.79 -11.27
C TRP A 162 -6.55 3.09 -12.44
N GLN A 163 -5.61 4.04 -12.28
CA GLN A 163 -4.60 4.35 -13.29
C GLN A 163 -3.71 3.15 -13.60
N ALA A 164 -3.30 2.39 -12.57
CA ALA A 164 -2.50 1.18 -12.72
C ALA A 164 -3.26 0.12 -13.52
N VAL A 165 -4.49 -0.18 -13.13
CA VAL A 165 -5.37 -1.15 -13.81
C VAL A 165 -5.59 -0.73 -15.27
N ARG A 166 -5.91 0.54 -15.53
CA ARG A 166 -6.15 1.06 -16.88
C ARG A 166 -4.91 1.00 -17.78
N ARG A 167 -3.73 1.27 -17.23
CA ARG A 167 -2.46 1.18 -17.97
C ARG A 167 -2.19 -0.24 -18.43
N HIS A 168 -2.44 -1.22 -17.60
CA HIS A 168 -2.21 -2.63 -17.90
C HIS A 168 -3.33 -3.28 -18.73
N ARG A 169 -4.54 -2.73 -18.76
CA ARG A 169 -5.61 -3.16 -19.69
C ARG A 169 -5.20 -3.10 -21.17
N LYS A 170 -4.28 -2.22 -21.52
CA LYS A 170 -3.78 -2.08 -22.90
C LYS A 170 -2.73 -3.13 -23.28
N ASP A 171 -2.25 -3.91 -22.34
CA ASP A 171 -1.28 -4.98 -22.63
C ASP A 171 -2.03 -6.22 -23.13
N ALA A 172 -1.93 -6.49 -24.43
CA ALA A 172 -2.66 -7.58 -25.12
C ALA A 172 -2.35 -8.99 -24.58
N ARG A 173 -1.31 -9.14 -23.75
CA ARG A 173 -0.99 -10.41 -23.07
C ARG A 173 -2.03 -10.75 -21.99
N PHE A 174 -2.86 -9.80 -21.57
CA PHE A 174 -3.85 -9.94 -20.52
C PHE A 174 -5.27 -9.90 -21.07
N LYS A 175 -5.78 -11.05 -21.53
CA LYS A 175 -7.19 -11.23 -21.93
C LYS A 175 -8.10 -11.38 -20.72
N PHE A 176 -8.03 -10.48 -19.74
CA PHE A 176 -9.01 -10.47 -18.66
C PHE A 176 -10.18 -9.55 -19.03
N LYS A 177 -11.39 -10.12 -19.10
CA LYS A 177 -12.64 -9.35 -18.98
C LYS A 177 -12.72 -8.85 -17.52
N ILE A 178 -12.13 -7.70 -17.22
CA ILE A 178 -12.60 -6.91 -16.09
C ILE A 178 -13.96 -6.43 -16.54
N CYS A 179 -15.01 -6.75 -15.77
CA CYS A 179 -16.34 -6.23 -16.00
C CYS A 179 -16.26 -4.69 -16.10
N ASP A 180 -16.93 -4.10 -17.08
CA ASP A 180 -17.00 -2.63 -17.23
C ASP A 180 -17.71 -1.95 -16.04
N CYS A 181 -18.27 -2.76 -15.12
CA CYS A 181 -18.89 -2.37 -13.86
C CYS A 181 -17.90 -2.21 -12.69
N TYR A 182 -16.57 -2.29 -12.91
CA TYR A 182 -15.59 -2.06 -11.87
C TYR A 182 -15.47 -0.55 -11.60
N GLU A 183 -16.35 -0.03 -10.76
CA GLU A 183 -16.17 1.28 -10.16
C GLU A 183 -14.99 1.25 -9.18
N PRO A 184 -14.15 2.30 -9.15
CA PRO A 184 -12.93 2.34 -8.32
C PRO A 184 -13.26 2.61 -6.83
N ASN A 185 -14.07 1.76 -6.22
CA ASN A 185 -14.40 1.82 -4.79
C ASN A 185 -13.70 0.68 -4.03
N LEU A 186 -12.41 0.50 -4.26
CA LEU A 186 -11.59 -0.47 -3.52
C LEU A 186 -11.24 0.01 -2.12
N PHE A 187 -11.24 1.32 -1.88
CA PHE A 187 -10.85 1.94 -0.62
C PHE A 187 -11.96 2.78 -0.01
#